data_d1846b63aed49efd6ad8a79c2b7e0368
#
_entry.id   d1846b63aed49efd6ad8a79c2b7e0368
#
_cell.length_a   1.000
_cell.length_b   1.000
_cell.length_c   1.000
_cell.angle_alpha   90.00
_cell.angle_beta   90.00
_cell.angle_gamma   90.00
#
_symmetry.space_group_name_H-M   'P 1'
#
loop_
_entity.id
_entity.type
_entity.pdbx_description
1 polymer ?
#
loop_
_entity_poly.entity_id
_entity_poly.type
_entity_poly.pdbx_seq_one_letter_code
_entity_poly.pdbx_strand_id
1 'polypeptide(L)'
;MDSKDRISIIIPCYNVEKWIMRCFRSILNQTYGFENLEVILIDDLSTDSTFSVLESLQQRYPQNVIAIKSAKKGLCGGTRNLGMNISSGRYISFIDADDCMHPEMLSVLYSKMQEDSYDIVQCKAKCFSTSEPDFTNSGTTEDLYLDLTNLNERKNQILRCTGGFEMCVWAK
;
A
#
# COMPACT_ATOMS: atom_id res chain seq x y z
N MET A 1 -10.90 -18.40 16.62
CA MET A 1 -10.83 -17.27 15.68
C MET A 1 -9.52 -17.45 14.93
N ASP A 2 -9.59 -17.74 13.64
CA ASP A 2 -8.38 -17.83 12.84
C ASP A 2 -7.73 -16.44 12.81
N SER A 3 -6.47 -16.36 13.24
CA SER A 3 -5.72 -15.12 13.19
C SER A 3 -5.55 -14.73 11.72
N LYS A 4 -5.99 -13.53 11.35
CA LYS A 4 -5.75 -13.00 10.00
C LYS A 4 -4.25 -12.88 9.74
N ASP A 5 -3.84 -13.17 8.52
CA ASP A 5 -2.47 -12.97 8.09
C ASP A 5 -2.08 -11.48 8.17
N ARG A 6 -0.85 -11.20 8.58
CA ARG A 6 -0.34 -9.83 8.63
C ARG A 6 -0.08 -9.29 7.23
N ILE A 7 -0.52 -8.05 6.96
CA ILE A 7 -0.24 -7.32 5.72
C ILE A 7 0.73 -6.18 6.05
N SER A 8 1.87 -6.12 5.35
CA SER A 8 2.81 -5.01 5.43
C SER A 8 2.46 -3.95 4.38
N ILE A 9 2.18 -2.72 4.83
CA ILE A 9 1.89 -1.57 3.96
C ILE A 9 3.15 -0.71 3.90
N ILE A 10 3.74 -0.58 2.71
CA ILE A 10 4.98 0.15 2.48
C ILE A 10 4.66 1.50 1.85
N ILE A 11 5.11 2.57 2.48
CA ILE A 11 4.80 3.96 2.11
C ILE A 11 6.11 4.74 1.92
N PRO A 12 6.53 4.99 0.67
CA PRO A 12 7.61 5.94 0.38
C PRO A 12 7.17 7.36 0.72
N CYS A 13 7.99 8.09 1.48
CA CYS A 13 7.68 9.45 1.92
C CYS A 13 8.81 10.40 1.49
N TYR A 14 8.48 11.47 0.76
CA TYR A 14 9.40 12.55 0.43
C TYR A 14 8.65 13.88 0.34
N ASN A 15 8.87 14.79 1.31
CA ASN A 15 8.21 16.09 1.40
C ASN A 15 6.67 15.98 1.36
N VAL A 16 6.12 15.13 2.23
CA VAL A 16 4.68 14.80 2.28
C VAL A 16 4.03 15.18 3.62
N GLU A 17 4.61 16.10 4.40
CA GLU A 17 4.10 16.52 5.71
C GLU A 17 2.61 16.89 5.68
N LYS A 18 2.11 17.45 4.57
CA LYS A 18 0.72 17.88 4.40
C LYS A 18 -0.25 16.73 4.12
N TRP A 19 0.25 15.60 3.59
CA TRP A 19 -0.60 14.54 3.04
C TRP A 19 -0.58 13.26 3.87
N ILE A 20 0.57 12.93 4.47
CA ILE A 20 0.80 11.66 5.15
C ILE A 20 -0.22 11.34 6.24
N MET A 21 -0.72 12.34 6.97
CA MET A 21 -1.74 12.12 7.99
C MET A 21 -3.09 11.70 7.42
N ARG A 22 -3.45 12.18 6.22
CA ARG A 22 -4.67 11.75 5.51
C ARG A 22 -4.52 10.31 5.02
N CYS A 23 -3.40 9.99 4.38
CA CYS A 23 -3.05 8.63 3.97
C CYS A 23 -3.14 7.67 5.16
N PHE A 24 -2.45 7.99 6.25
CA PHE A 24 -2.41 7.14 7.44
C PHE A 24 -3.79 6.93 8.08
N ARG A 25 -4.67 7.95 8.11
CA ARG A 25 -6.05 7.79 8.58
C ARG A 25 -6.84 6.79 7.73
N SER A 26 -6.63 6.75 6.42
CA SER A 26 -7.30 5.77 5.55
C SER A 26 -6.86 4.34 5.86
N ILE A 27 -5.62 4.15 6.33
CA ILE A 27 -5.10 2.85 6.78
C ILE A 27 -5.66 2.47 8.15
N LEU A 28 -5.76 3.42 9.09
CA LEU A 28 -6.39 3.18 10.40
C LEU A 28 -7.85 2.73 10.26
N ASN A 29 -8.55 3.20 9.24
CA ASN A 29 -9.96 2.93 8.99
C ASN A 29 -10.21 1.66 8.16
N GLN A 30 -9.19 0.83 7.91
CA GLN A 30 -9.36 -0.40 7.15
C GLN A 30 -10.22 -1.42 7.91
N THR A 31 -11.25 -1.95 7.26
CA THR A 31 -12.13 -3.00 7.81
C THR A 31 -11.40 -4.33 8.02
N TYR A 32 -10.21 -4.48 7.44
CA TYR A 32 -9.32 -5.62 7.70
C TYR A 32 -8.86 -5.68 9.17
N GLY A 33 -8.82 -4.55 9.86
CA GLY A 33 -8.38 -4.38 11.24
C GLY A 33 -6.91 -3.94 11.33
N PHE A 34 -6.69 -2.77 11.94
CA PHE A 34 -5.36 -2.16 12.05
C PHE A 34 -4.37 -3.04 12.82
N GLU A 35 -4.85 -3.82 13.78
CA GLU A 35 -4.07 -4.79 14.56
C GLU A 35 -3.39 -5.88 13.71
N ASN A 36 -3.90 -6.14 12.50
CA ASN A 36 -3.35 -7.10 11.55
C ASN A 36 -2.41 -6.44 10.51
N LEU A 37 -2.15 -5.14 10.64
CA LEU A 37 -1.33 -4.38 9.72
C LEU A 37 0.04 -4.06 10.31
N GLU A 38 1.04 -4.04 9.45
CA GLU A 38 2.36 -3.47 9.66
C GLU A 38 2.53 -2.31 8.69
N VAL A 39 2.70 -1.09 9.18
CA VAL A 39 2.86 0.11 8.35
C VAL A 39 4.31 0.56 8.37
N ILE A 40 4.97 0.50 7.23
CA ILE A 40 6.38 0.82 7.06
C ILE A 40 6.49 2.15 6.31
N LEU A 41 6.81 3.21 7.06
CA LEU A 41 6.95 4.57 6.59
C LEU A 41 8.43 4.86 6.33
N ILE A 42 8.81 5.18 5.08
CA ILE A 42 10.22 5.35 4.73
C ILE A 42 10.44 6.76 4.19
N ASP A 43 11.12 7.58 4.99
CA ASP A 43 11.54 8.92 4.61
C ASP A 43 12.73 8.89 3.66
N ASP A 44 12.55 9.36 2.44
CA ASP A 44 13.59 9.43 1.41
C ASP A 44 14.36 10.76 1.46
N LEU A 45 14.87 11.13 2.64
CA LEU A 45 15.60 12.37 2.91
C LEU A 45 14.76 13.63 2.64
N SER A 46 13.58 13.70 3.27
CA SER A 46 12.73 14.90 3.24
C SER A 46 13.44 16.11 3.84
N THR A 47 13.10 17.29 3.34
CA THR A 47 13.61 18.59 3.80
C THR A 47 12.58 19.38 4.59
N ASP A 48 11.33 18.88 4.67
CA ASP A 48 10.24 19.40 5.48
C ASP A 48 10.08 18.62 6.80
N SER A 49 8.96 18.77 7.50
CA SER A 49 8.69 18.08 8.76
C SER A 49 8.20 16.63 8.60
N THR A 50 8.27 16.06 7.39
CA THR A 50 7.78 14.70 7.12
C THR A 50 8.30 13.71 8.15
N PHE A 51 9.62 13.59 8.34
CA PHE A 51 10.19 12.58 9.22
C PHE A 51 9.72 12.72 10.67
N SER A 52 9.58 13.94 11.19
CA SER A 52 9.05 14.18 12.54
C SER A 52 7.62 13.68 12.69
N VAL A 53 6.79 13.80 11.63
CA VAL A 53 5.43 13.25 11.62
C VAL A 53 5.48 11.73 11.66
N LEU A 54 6.37 11.09 10.86
CA LEU A 54 6.51 9.63 10.85
C LEU A 54 6.94 9.09 12.21
N GLU A 55 7.91 9.73 12.88
CA GLU A 55 8.34 9.36 14.23
C GLU A 55 7.19 9.44 15.24
N SER A 56 6.36 10.49 15.16
CA SER A 56 5.21 10.65 16.04
C SER A 56 4.17 9.52 15.84
N LEU A 57 3.98 9.06 14.62
CA LEU A 57 3.12 7.92 14.31
C LEU A 57 3.68 6.62 14.88
N GLN A 58 4.98 6.37 14.74
CA GLN A 58 5.62 5.21 15.36
C GLN A 58 5.52 5.22 16.89
N GLN A 59 5.72 6.37 17.53
CA GLN A 59 5.56 6.51 18.99
C GLN A 59 4.13 6.21 19.44
N ARG A 60 3.15 6.62 18.65
CA ARG A 60 1.71 6.41 18.96
C ARG A 60 1.26 4.97 18.71
N TYR A 61 1.86 4.28 17.73
CA TYR A 61 1.47 2.93 17.31
C TYR A 61 2.69 1.99 17.21
N PRO A 62 3.45 1.78 18.30
CA PRO A 62 4.75 1.11 18.25
C PRO A 62 4.69 -0.35 17.85
N GLN A 63 3.52 -1.00 17.92
CA GLN A 63 3.33 -2.40 17.53
C GLN A 63 3.04 -2.58 16.03
N ASN A 64 2.61 -1.50 15.37
CA ASN A 64 2.11 -1.55 13.99
C ASN A 64 2.92 -0.68 13.04
N VAL A 65 3.60 0.37 13.53
CA VAL A 65 4.26 1.37 12.68
C VAL A 65 5.76 1.33 12.86
N ILE A 66 6.47 1.30 11.75
CA ILE A 66 7.92 1.41 11.65
C ILE A 66 8.23 2.64 10.80
N ALA A 67 8.93 3.63 11.36
CA ALA A 67 9.39 4.82 10.66
C ALA A 67 10.92 4.74 10.45
N ILE A 68 11.37 4.86 9.20
CA ILE A 68 12.77 4.76 8.83
C ILE A 68 13.17 5.98 8.01
N LYS A 69 14.32 6.54 8.31
CA LYS A 69 15.00 7.52 7.46
C LYS A 69 16.04 6.84 6.60
N SER A 70 15.93 6.98 5.27
CA SER A 70 16.89 6.40 4.33
C SER A 70 18.28 7.00 4.53
N ALA A 71 19.31 6.16 4.43
CA ALA A 71 20.71 6.64 4.47
C ALA A 71 21.14 7.36 3.19
N LYS A 72 20.47 7.11 2.08
CA LYS A 72 20.70 7.73 0.77
C LYS A 72 19.39 7.86 0.01
N LYS A 73 19.35 8.81 -0.93
CA LYS A 73 18.19 9.00 -1.81
C LYS A 73 17.92 7.72 -2.61
N GLY A 74 16.73 7.16 -2.45
CA GLY A 74 16.33 5.90 -3.08
C GLY A 74 15.31 6.07 -4.18
N LEU A 75 14.64 7.22 -4.24
CA LEU A 75 13.42 7.43 -5.01
C LEU A 75 12.35 6.38 -4.65
N CYS A 76 11.20 6.40 -5.32
CA CYS A 76 10.11 5.48 -5.00
C CYS A 76 10.50 3.99 -5.08
N GLY A 77 11.31 3.59 -6.06
CA GLY A 77 11.73 2.19 -6.23
C GLY A 77 12.69 1.71 -5.12
N GLY A 78 13.70 2.53 -4.79
CA GLY A 78 14.67 2.18 -3.75
C GLY A 78 14.05 2.12 -2.35
N THR A 79 13.13 3.03 -2.04
CA THR A 79 12.40 3.05 -0.76
C THR A 79 11.44 1.87 -0.66
N ARG A 80 10.72 1.52 -1.72
CA ARG A 80 9.86 0.31 -1.74
C ARG A 80 10.68 -0.96 -1.53
N ASN A 81 11.84 -1.09 -2.18
CA ASN A 81 12.75 -2.23 -1.98
C ASN A 81 13.24 -2.32 -0.53
N LEU A 82 13.59 -1.20 0.09
CA LEU A 82 13.97 -1.17 1.51
C LEU A 82 12.81 -1.67 2.38
N GLY A 83 11.60 -1.19 2.14
CA GLY A 83 10.39 -1.63 2.84
C GLY A 83 10.14 -3.13 2.68
N MET A 84 10.25 -3.68 1.48
CA MET A 84 10.09 -5.12 1.24
C MET A 84 11.11 -5.96 2.03
N ASN A 85 12.35 -5.49 2.12
CA ASN A 85 13.41 -6.23 2.83
C ASN A 85 13.16 -6.34 4.34
N ILE A 86 12.48 -5.37 4.93
CA ILE A 86 12.22 -5.33 6.38
C ILE A 86 10.81 -5.78 6.76
N SER A 87 9.91 -5.91 5.78
CA SER A 87 8.53 -6.32 6.02
C SER A 87 8.44 -7.71 6.62
N SER A 88 7.56 -7.90 7.61
CA SER A 88 7.31 -9.17 8.30
C SER A 88 5.99 -9.83 7.89
N GLY A 89 5.08 -9.09 7.25
CA GLY A 89 3.78 -9.59 6.82
C GLY A 89 3.88 -10.67 5.75
N ARG A 90 2.89 -11.56 5.72
CA ARG A 90 2.74 -12.56 4.66
C ARG A 90 2.41 -11.93 3.31
N TYR A 91 1.72 -10.81 3.34
CA TYR A 91 1.35 -10.03 2.16
C TYR A 91 1.97 -8.64 2.24
N ILE A 92 2.23 -8.05 1.07
CA ILE A 92 2.75 -6.69 0.94
C ILE A 92 1.77 -5.85 0.13
N SER A 93 1.50 -4.63 0.59
CA SER A 93 0.76 -3.61 -0.14
C SER A 93 1.60 -2.34 -0.25
N PHE A 94 1.46 -1.62 -1.35
CA PHE A 94 2.09 -0.32 -1.55
C PHE A 94 1.02 0.76 -1.64
N ILE A 95 1.31 1.93 -1.09
CA ILE A 95 0.51 3.14 -1.28
C ILE A 95 1.44 4.35 -1.30
N ASP A 96 1.16 5.32 -2.13
CA ASP A 96 1.87 6.60 -2.11
C ASP A 96 1.31 7.49 -0.98
N ALA A 97 2.19 8.29 -0.38
CA ALA A 97 1.88 9.02 0.86
C ALA A 97 0.83 10.14 0.70
N ASP A 98 0.50 10.51 -0.53
CA ASP A 98 -0.52 11.48 -0.91
C ASP A 98 -1.85 10.83 -1.35
N ASP A 99 -1.92 9.49 -1.39
CA ASP A 99 -3.11 8.70 -1.71
C ASP A 99 -3.91 8.28 -0.47
N CYS A 100 -5.10 7.69 -0.70
CA CYS A 100 -5.97 7.15 0.34
C CYS A 100 -6.53 5.78 -0.06
N MET A 101 -6.59 4.87 0.88
CA MET A 101 -7.23 3.56 0.69
C MET A 101 -8.74 3.65 0.93
N HIS A 102 -9.54 2.97 0.08
CA HIS A 102 -10.94 2.71 0.40
C HIS A 102 -11.03 1.87 1.69
N PRO A 103 -11.98 2.11 2.60
CA PRO A 103 -12.06 1.39 3.87
C PRO A 103 -12.06 -0.14 3.77
N GLU A 104 -12.65 -0.69 2.73
CA GLU A 104 -12.74 -2.14 2.50
C GLU A 104 -11.63 -2.69 1.61
N MET A 105 -10.69 -1.87 1.12
CA MET A 105 -9.72 -2.27 0.11
C MET A 105 -8.93 -3.51 0.52
N LEU A 106 -8.33 -3.50 1.71
CA LEU A 106 -7.49 -4.63 2.14
C LEU A 106 -8.30 -5.89 2.44
N SER A 107 -9.52 -5.77 3.00
CA SER A 107 -10.37 -6.92 3.26
C SER A 107 -10.85 -7.58 1.97
N VAL A 108 -11.20 -6.79 0.95
CA VAL A 108 -11.63 -7.31 -0.36
C VAL A 108 -10.46 -7.98 -1.08
N LEU A 109 -9.30 -7.31 -1.16
CA LEU A 109 -8.12 -7.88 -1.81
C LEU A 109 -7.61 -9.13 -1.09
N TYR A 110 -7.62 -9.14 0.25
CA TYR A 110 -7.27 -10.32 1.03
C TYR A 110 -8.23 -11.49 0.77
N SER A 111 -9.54 -11.25 0.78
CA SER A 111 -10.52 -12.28 0.45
C SER A 111 -10.28 -12.87 -0.93
N LYS A 112 -9.97 -12.01 -1.92
CA LYS A 112 -9.66 -12.46 -3.28
C LYS A 112 -8.39 -13.32 -3.32
N MET A 113 -7.33 -12.97 -2.56
CA MET A 113 -6.12 -13.80 -2.43
C MET A 113 -6.39 -15.19 -1.86
N GLN A 114 -7.47 -15.38 -1.08
CA GLN A 114 -7.82 -16.67 -0.48
C GLN A 114 -8.67 -17.56 -1.42
N GLU A 115 -9.22 -17.01 -2.50
CA GLU A 115 -10.08 -17.78 -3.42
C GLU A 115 -9.27 -18.77 -4.26
N ASP A 116 -8.01 -18.42 -4.59
CA ASP A 116 -7.12 -19.25 -5.41
C ASP A 116 -5.66 -18.92 -5.07
N SER A 117 -4.72 -19.63 -5.69
CA SER A 117 -3.27 -19.43 -5.55
C SER A 117 -2.79 -18.22 -6.36
N TYR A 118 -3.32 -17.03 -6.05
CA TYR A 118 -2.87 -15.79 -6.68
C TYR A 118 -1.57 -15.28 -6.07
N ASP A 119 -0.62 -14.89 -6.92
CA ASP A 119 0.59 -14.18 -6.47
C ASP A 119 0.32 -12.69 -6.26
N ILE A 120 -0.61 -12.12 -7.03
CA ILE A 120 -0.95 -10.70 -7.03
C ILE A 120 -2.45 -10.53 -7.20
N VAL A 121 -3.08 -9.71 -6.37
CA VAL A 121 -4.41 -9.16 -6.61
C VAL A 121 -4.33 -7.63 -6.59
N GLN A 122 -5.18 -6.99 -7.39
CA GLN A 122 -5.08 -5.57 -7.66
C GLN A 122 -6.48 -4.96 -7.78
N CYS A 123 -6.64 -3.71 -7.34
CA CYS A 123 -7.85 -2.91 -7.55
C CYS A 123 -7.54 -1.68 -8.40
N LYS A 124 -8.57 -1.08 -8.98
CA LYS A 124 -8.45 0.20 -9.69
C LYS A 124 -8.32 1.35 -8.71
N ALA A 125 -7.60 2.39 -9.13
CA ALA A 125 -7.55 3.67 -8.43
C ALA A 125 -8.53 4.66 -9.07
N LYS A 126 -9.06 5.57 -8.24
CA LYS A 126 -9.90 6.69 -8.66
C LYS A 126 -9.22 8.01 -8.28
N CYS A 127 -9.02 8.89 -9.26
CA CYS A 127 -8.54 10.23 -8.97
C CYS A 127 -9.63 11.06 -8.27
N PHE A 128 -9.24 11.87 -7.30
CA PHE A 128 -10.08 12.86 -6.67
C PHE A 128 -9.36 14.21 -6.59
N SER A 129 -10.13 15.31 -6.68
CA SER A 129 -9.60 16.68 -6.69
C SER A 129 -9.96 17.45 -5.42
N THR A 130 -10.65 16.81 -4.48
CA THR A 130 -11.08 17.40 -3.21
C THR A 130 -10.12 17.06 -2.08
N SER A 131 -10.20 17.79 -0.96
CA SER A 131 -9.37 17.51 0.22
C SER A 131 -9.64 16.13 0.84
N GLU A 132 -10.87 15.60 0.66
CA GLU A 132 -11.28 14.27 1.14
C GLU A 132 -11.74 13.41 -0.05
N PRO A 133 -11.36 12.13 -0.10
CA PRO A 133 -11.80 11.22 -1.15
C PRO A 133 -13.28 10.87 -0.97
N ASP A 134 -14.03 10.88 -2.08
CA ASP A 134 -15.40 10.37 -2.13
C ASP A 134 -15.40 8.91 -2.59
N PHE A 135 -15.75 8.00 -1.68
CA PHE A 135 -15.84 6.57 -1.92
C PHE A 135 -17.24 6.07 -2.33
N THR A 136 -18.24 6.97 -2.46
CA THR A 136 -19.65 6.59 -2.68
C THR A 136 -19.95 6.01 -4.05
N ASN A 137 -19.08 6.22 -5.04
CA ASN A 137 -19.23 5.77 -6.42
C ASN A 137 -18.10 4.83 -6.86
N SER A 138 -17.99 3.67 -6.23
CA SER A 138 -17.16 2.58 -6.75
C SER A 138 -17.89 1.89 -7.92
N GLY A 139 -17.50 2.18 -9.15
CA GLY A 139 -18.01 1.46 -10.29
C GLY A 139 -17.64 -0.03 -10.22
N THR A 140 -18.55 -0.91 -10.64
CA THR A 140 -18.25 -2.33 -10.83
C THR A 140 -17.20 -2.47 -11.92
N THR A 141 -16.16 -3.26 -11.66
CA THR A 141 -15.14 -3.60 -12.64
C THR A 141 -15.17 -5.09 -12.88
N GLU A 142 -15.01 -5.50 -14.13
CA GLU A 142 -14.81 -6.91 -14.46
C GLU A 142 -13.46 -7.36 -13.89
N ASP A 143 -13.43 -8.58 -13.34
CA ASP A 143 -12.18 -9.21 -12.89
C ASP A 143 -11.30 -9.48 -14.12
N LEU A 144 -10.06 -9.05 -14.07
CA LEU A 144 -9.06 -9.34 -15.09
C LEU A 144 -8.07 -10.37 -14.53
N TYR A 145 -8.03 -11.54 -15.12
CA TYR A 145 -7.07 -12.58 -14.79
C TYR A 145 -5.90 -12.56 -15.76
N LEU A 146 -4.68 -12.54 -15.25
CA LEU A 146 -3.46 -12.54 -16.03
C LEU A 146 -2.60 -13.73 -15.63
N ASP A 147 -2.32 -14.61 -16.59
CA ASP A 147 -1.33 -15.67 -16.43
C ASP A 147 0.06 -15.16 -16.84
N LEU A 148 0.89 -14.83 -15.85
CA LEU A 148 2.25 -14.35 -16.06
C LEU A 148 3.29 -15.49 -16.16
N THR A 149 2.87 -16.75 -16.12
CA THR A 149 3.78 -17.91 -16.32
C THR A 149 4.18 -18.04 -17.78
N ASN A 150 3.35 -17.62 -18.73
CA ASN A 150 3.68 -17.58 -20.14
C ASN A 150 4.65 -16.44 -20.45
N LEU A 151 5.94 -16.77 -20.59
CA LEU A 151 7.01 -15.80 -20.83
C LEU A 151 6.83 -14.97 -22.12
N ASN A 152 6.20 -15.54 -23.16
CA ASN A 152 5.99 -14.84 -24.44
C ASN A 152 4.92 -13.75 -24.33
N GLU A 153 3.93 -13.93 -23.47
CA GLU A 153 2.83 -12.99 -23.28
C GLU A 153 3.04 -12.04 -22.10
N ARG A 154 3.95 -12.39 -21.17
CA ARG A 154 4.19 -11.65 -19.92
C ARG A 154 4.32 -10.14 -20.12
N LYS A 155 5.13 -9.72 -21.10
CA LYS A 155 5.35 -8.29 -21.38
C LYS A 155 4.06 -7.59 -21.81
N ASN A 156 3.25 -8.21 -22.67
CA ASN A 156 1.99 -7.63 -23.15
C ASN A 156 0.95 -7.61 -22.04
N GLN A 157 0.92 -8.60 -21.17
CA GLN A 157 0.01 -8.69 -20.05
C GLN A 157 0.36 -7.65 -18.97
N ILE A 158 1.66 -7.48 -18.63
CA ILE A 158 2.13 -6.44 -17.71
C ILE A 158 1.77 -5.05 -18.26
N LEU A 159 1.93 -4.79 -19.55
CA LEU A 159 1.57 -3.50 -20.15
C LEU A 159 0.06 -3.20 -20.08
N ARG A 160 -0.79 -4.22 -20.03
CA ARG A 160 -2.24 -4.04 -19.81
C ARG A 160 -2.56 -3.62 -18.38
N CYS A 161 -1.76 -4.04 -17.39
CA CYS A 161 -1.92 -3.66 -16.00
C CYS A 161 -1.42 -2.24 -15.69
N THR A 162 -0.52 -1.67 -16.51
CA THR A 162 0.13 -0.38 -16.23
C THR A 162 -0.68 0.84 -16.68
N GLY A 163 -1.94 0.67 -17.08
CA GLY A 163 -2.80 1.74 -17.60
C GLY A 163 -3.38 2.70 -16.55
N GLY A 164 -2.99 2.64 -15.28
CA GLY A 164 -3.48 3.51 -14.21
C GLY A 164 -2.74 3.33 -12.90
N PHE A 165 -2.96 4.23 -11.96
CA PHE A 165 -2.49 4.08 -10.58
C PHE A 165 -3.26 2.94 -9.92
N GLU A 166 -2.60 1.81 -9.72
CA GLU A 166 -3.24 0.59 -9.22
C GLU A 166 -2.60 0.19 -7.89
N MET A 167 -3.44 -0.04 -6.89
CA MET A 167 -3.01 -0.56 -5.60
C MET A 167 -3.06 -2.09 -5.63
N CYS A 168 -1.95 -2.72 -5.26
CA CYS A 168 -1.79 -4.17 -5.31
C CYS A 168 -1.53 -4.73 -3.92
N VAL A 169 -1.99 -5.96 -3.68
CA VAL A 169 -1.52 -6.82 -2.58
C VAL A 169 -0.75 -7.97 -3.20
N TRP A 170 0.46 -8.22 -2.72
CA TRP A 170 1.39 -9.22 -3.21
C TRP A 170 1.56 -10.32 -2.17
N ALA A 171 1.55 -11.57 -2.58
CA ALA A 171 2.07 -12.66 -1.77
C ALA A 171 3.60 -12.51 -1.65
N LYS A 172 4.12 -12.70 -0.44
CA LYS A 172 5.55 -12.60 -0.16
C LYS A 172 6.24 -13.94 -0.35
#